data_2cd44bb0d821d80d1191ad2bcac187b2
#
_entry.id   2cd44bb0d821d80d1191ad2bcac187b2
#
_cell.length_a   1.000
_cell.length_b   1.000
_cell.length_c   1.000
_cell.angle_alpha   90.00
_cell.angle_beta   90.00
_cell.angle_gamma   90.00
#
_symmetry.space_group_name_H-M   'P 1'
#
loop_
_entity.id
_entity.type
_entity.pdbx_description
1 polymer ?
#
loop_
_entity_poly.entity_id
_entity_poly.type
_entity_poly.pdbx_seq_one_letter_code
_entity_poly.pdbx_strand_id
1 'polypeptide(L)'
;MSYFSDDNTRQWTHYSVSQIGKVITGSTPPTNDRSNYDGDLLFCSPGDVGEKKYISSTEKRVSPKGFALGRPLTPNAVIVTCIGLIGKLGIATTDMITNQQINALVVSEGFDHEFIYYAFENFFPEYRSKVSMQTLPILSKSEFEKLKIKVPVLDVQLKISSHLAAMDRKIEHTQQELNALLEQRSGFMQQLFI
;
A
#
# COMPACT_ATOMS: atom_id res chain seq x y z
N MET A 1 9.78 -24.32 0.40
CA MET A 1 8.53 -24.61 1.15
C MET A 1 7.54 -23.50 0.79
N SER A 2 6.36 -23.85 0.27
CA SER A 2 5.34 -22.84 -0.02
C SER A 2 4.55 -22.56 1.26
N TYR A 3 4.69 -21.37 1.83
CA TYR A 3 3.89 -20.92 2.98
C TYR A 3 2.41 -20.75 2.63
N PHE A 4 2.09 -20.64 1.35
CA PHE A 4 0.73 -20.42 0.81
C PHE A 4 0.16 -21.68 0.12
N SER A 5 0.78 -22.87 0.30
CA SER A 5 0.17 -24.12 -0.15
C SER A 5 -1.05 -24.47 0.68
N ASP A 6 -2.06 -25.09 0.07
CA ASP A 6 -3.32 -25.45 0.73
C ASP A 6 -3.13 -26.25 2.04
N ASP A 7 -2.11 -27.10 2.12
CA ASP A 7 -1.82 -27.88 3.33
C ASP A 7 -1.30 -27.01 4.49
N ASN A 8 -0.44 -26.02 4.22
CA ASN A 8 0.08 -25.10 5.25
C ASN A 8 -0.93 -24.04 5.68
N THR A 9 -1.92 -23.73 4.83
CA THR A 9 -2.92 -22.70 5.12
C THR A 9 -4.21 -23.24 5.73
N ARG A 10 -4.35 -24.55 5.91
CA ARG A 10 -5.53 -25.17 6.55
C ARG A 10 -5.78 -24.70 7.98
N GLN A 11 -4.73 -24.29 8.69
CA GLN A 11 -4.82 -23.76 10.06
C GLN A 11 -5.03 -22.22 10.11
N TRP A 12 -5.12 -21.55 8.95
CA TRP A 12 -5.30 -20.12 8.91
C TRP A 12 -6.77 -19.76 9.09
N THR A 13 -7.03 -18.77 9.92
CA THR A 13 -8.38 -18.29 10.21
C THR A 13 -8.78 -17.22 9.21
N HIS A 14 -10.05 -17.22 8.78
CA HIS A 14 -10.60 -16.17 7.96
C HIS A 14 -11.02 -14.99 8.83
N TYR A 15 -10.44 -13.83 8.58
CA TYR A 15 -10.82 -12.57 9.20
C TYR A 15 -11.39 -11.62 8.16
N SER A 16 -12.46 -10.91 8.51
CA SER A 16 -12.86 -9.72 7.75
C SER A 16 -11.86 -8.59 8.00
N VAL A 17 -11.69 -7.67 7.04
CA VAL A 17 -10.81 -6.51 7.19
C VAL A 17 -11.17 -5.70 8.44
N SER A 18 -12.47 -5.58 8.74
CA SER A 18 -12.95 -4.92 9.96
C SER A 18 -12.55 -5.60 11.29
N GLN A 19 -12.23 -6.90 11.26
CA GLN A 19 -11.72 -7.63 12.42
C GLN A 19 -10.19 -7.48 12.58
N ILE A 20 -9.50 -7.17 11.48
CA ILE A 20 -8.03 -6.99 11.46
C ILE A 20 -7.65 -5.59 11.95
N GLY A 21 -8.49 -4.59 11.71
CA GLY A 21 -8.19 -3.23 12.12
C GLY A 21 -9.28 -2.23 11.76
N LYS A 22 -8.96 -0.95 11.96
CA LYS A 22 -9.87 0.16 11.67
C LYS A 22 -9.65 0.65 10.24
N VAL A 23 -10.71 0.65 9.43
CA VAL A 23 -10.68 1.23 8.09
C VAL A 23 -10.99 2.73 8.13
N ILE A 24 -10.13 3.52 7.50
CA ILE A 24 -10.26 4.96 7.35
C ILE A 24 -10.28 5.28 5.85
N THR A 25 -11.42 5.75 5.34
CA THR A 25 -11.47 6.35 4.00
C THR A 25 -10.95 7.76 4.07
N GLY A 26 -10.06 8.14 3.16
CA GLY A 26 -9.49 9.48 3.12
C GLY A 26 -10.52 10.57 2.81
N SER A 27 -10.07 11.81 2.92
CA SER A 27 -10.84 13.01 2.57
C SER A 27 -9.89 14.08 2.06
N THR A 28 -10.36 14.88 1.11
CA THR A 28 -9.59 15.99 0.55
C THR A 28 -9.94 17.29 1.29
N PRO A 29 -8.97 18.01 1.87
CA PRO A 29 -9.21 19.35 2.40
C PRO A 29 -9.78 20.28 1.33
N PRO A 30 -10.60 21.30 1.67
CA PRO A 30 -11.18 22.23 0.71
C PRO A 30 -10.11 22.86 -0.20
N THR A 31 -10.25 22.68 -1.52
CA THR A 31 -9.26 23.14 -2.52
C THR A 31 -9.36 24.61 -2.86
N ASN A 32 -10.46 25.26 -2.53
CA ASN A 32 -10.66 26.70 -2.68
C ASN A 32 -9.89 27.55 -1.67
N ASP A 33 -9.38 26.92 -0.60
CA ASP A 33 -8.52 27.56 0.40
C ASP A 33 -7.09 27.05 0.28
N ARG A 34 -6.23 27.84 -0.37
CA ARG A 34 -4.81 27.52 -0.57
C ARG A 34 -4.03 27.37 0.72
N SER A 35 -4.47 27.97 1.83
CA SER A 35 -3.81 27.83 3.13
C SER A 35 -3.84 26.41 3.70
N ASN A 36 -4.63 25.51 3.11
CA ASN A 36 -4.65 24.09 3.45
C ASN A 36 -3.49 23.30 2.82
N TYR A 37 -2.81 23.86 1.82
CA TYR A 37 -1.81 23.18 0.99
C TYR A 37 -0.41 23.77 1.14
N ASP A 38 0.54 23.24 0.38
CA ASP A 38 1.93 23.72 0.29
C ASP A 38 2.68 23.75 1.63
N GLY A 39 2.34 22.81 2.55
CA GLY A 39 3.08 22.54 3.79
C GLY A 39 4.00 21.32 3.67
N ASP A 40 4.39 20.77 4.84
CA ASP A 40 5.34 19.65 4.93
C ASP A 40 4.69 18.29 5.16
N LEU A 41 3.37 18.23 5.45
CA LEU A 41 2.68 17.01 5.79
C LEU A 41 2.19 16.28 4.54
N LEU A 42 2.29 14.95 4.55
CA LEU A 42 2.00 14.12 3.38
C LEU A 42 0.49 14.06 3.11
N PHE A 43 0.13 14.25 1.84
CA PHE A 43 -1.22 14.06 1.32
C PHE A 43 -1.20 13.03 0.18
N CYS A 44 -1.48 11.79 0.50
CA CYS A 44 -1.39 10.67 -0.42
C CYS A 44 -2.63 10.56 -1.32
N SER A 45 -2.38 10.38 -2.59
CA SER A 45 -3.36 10.15 -3.66
C SER A 45 -3.05 8.83 -4.39
N PRO A 46 -3.93 8.29 -5.26
CA PRO A 46 -3.65 7.04 -5.97
C PRO A 46 -2.39 7.04 -6.85
N GLY A 47 -1.92 8.22 -7.29
CA GLY A 47 -0.66 8.35 -8.04
C GLY A 47 0.57 8.03 -7.20
N ASP A 48 0.50 8.26 -5.90
CA ASP A 48 1.59 8.01 -4.96
C ASP A 48 1.69 6.54 -4.50
N VAL A 49 0.71 5.70 -4.90
CA VAL A 49 0.56 4.33 -4.39
C VAL A 49 0.95 3.31 -5.46
N GLY A 50 1.72 2.29 -5.08
CA GLY A 50 2.00 1.10 -5.89
C GLY A 50 3.31 1.13 -6.67
N GLU A 51 4.09 2.21 -6.64
CA GLU A 51 5.47 2.21 -7.16
C GLU A 51 6.46 1.66 -6.13
N LYS A 52 6.26 2.03 -4.86
CA LYS A 52 7.04 1.54 -3.74
C LYS A 52 6.12 1.03 -2.64
N LYS A 53 6.60 0.02 -1.91
CA LYS A 53 5.88 -0.53 -0.76
C LYS A 53 5.69 0.52 0.33
N TYR A 54 6.74 1.26 0.66
CA TYR A 54 6.71 2.27 1.72
C TYR A 54 6.51 3.67 1.14
N ILE A 55 5.44 4.35 1.55
CA ILE A 55 5.12 5.71 1.12
C ILE A 55 5.79 6.69 2.10
N SER A 56 6.94 7.22 1.69
CA SER A 56 7.73 8.20 2.45
C SER A 56 7.67 9.61 1.85
N SER A 57 7.08 9.75 0.66
CA SER A 57 6.88 11.03 -0.02
C SER A 57 5.60 10.98 -0.84
N THR A 58 5.01 12.13 -1.11
CA THR A 58 3.81 12.31 -1.95
C THR A 58 4.01 13.49 -2.87
N GLU A 59 3.34 13.47 -4.03
CA GLU A 59 3.34 14.59 -4.98
C GLU A 59 2.78 15.86 -4.33
N LYS A 60 1.70 15.71 -3.56
CA LYS A 60 1.03 16.83 -2.89
C LYS A 60 1.32 16.79 -1.39
N ARG A 61 1.37 17.98 -0.81
CA ARG A 61 1.53 18.19 0.63
C ARG A 61 0.48 19.12 1.16
N VAL A 62 0.22 19.08 2.45
CA VAL A 62 -0.73 19.95 3.15
C VAL A 62 -0.08 20.65 4.31
N SER A 63 -0.62 21.81 4.64
CA SER A 63 -0.28 22.55 5.86
C SER A 63 -0.82 21.84 7.11
N PRO A 64 -0.40 22.19 8.33
CA PRO A 64 -1.01 21.70 9.56
C PRO A 64 -2.52 21.93 9.62
N LYS A 65 -3.00 23.06 9.04
CA LYS A 65 -4.42 23.39 8.92
C LYS A 65 -5.14 22.39 8.01
N GLY A 66 -4.61 22.14 6.82
CA GLY A 66 -5.17 21.16 5.88
C GLY A 66 -5.15 19.75 6.44
N PHE A 67 -4.08 19.37 7.13
CA PHE A 67 -3.96 18.07 7.78
C PHE A 67 -5.05 17.83 8.84
N ALA A 68 -5.35 18.83 9.66
CA ALA A 68 -6.40 18.77 10.68
C ALA A 68 -7.81 18.64 10.09
N LEU A 69 -8.03 19.07 8.84
CA LEU A 69 -9.30 18.90 8.11
C LEU A 69 -9.41 17.52 7.43
N GLY A 70 -8.31 16.80 7.33
CA GLY A 70 -8.27 15.46 6.81
C GLY A 70 -8.63 14.37 7.82
N ARG A 71 -8.30 13.14 7.47
CA ARG A 71 -8.41 11.97 8.37
C ARG A 71 -7.04 11.36 8.54
N PRO A 72 -6.31 11.73 9.62
CA PRO A 72 -4.95 11.29 9.83
C PRO A 72 -4.83 9.77 9.94
N LEU A 73 -3.79 9.26 9.31
CA LEU A 73 -3.30 7.88 9.43
C LEU A 73 -2.00 7.90 10.22
N THR A 74 -1.85 6.91 11.08
CA THR A 74 -0.58 6.65 11.77
C THR A 74 0.39 5.86 10.89
N PRO A 75 1.70 5.86 11.20
CA PRO A 75 2.65 4.96 10.60
C PRO A 75 2.16 3.50 10.63
N ASN A 76 2.59 2.71 9.65
CA ASN A 76 2.21 1.31 9.45
C ASN A 76 0.74 1.08 9.01
N ALA A 77 -0.02 2.12 8.72
CA ALA A 77 -1.31 1.94 8.07
C ALA A 77 -1.13 1.36 6.65
N VAL A 78 -1.87 0.31 6.32
CA VAL A 78 -1.88 -0.30 4.97
C VAL A 78 -2.85 0.47 4.09
N ILE A 79 -2.33 1.07 3.03
CA ILE A 79 -3.05 1.94 2.09
C ILE A 79 -3.48 1.13 0.88
N VAL A 80 -4.74 1.29 0.46
CA VAL A 80 -5.36 0.58 -0.66
C VAL A 80 -6.14 1.56 -1.54
N THR A 81 -5.83 1.62 -2.83
CA THR A 81 -6.65 2.39 -3.77
C THR A 81 -7.99 1.70 -3.99
N CYS A 82 -9.09 2.47 -3.99
CA CYS A 82 -10.44 1.93 -4.00
C CYS A 82 -11.34 2.46 -5.14
N ILE A 83 -10.83 3.30 -6.03
CA ILE A 83 -11.56 3.80 -7.21
C ILE A 83 -10.66 3.72 -8.45
N GLY A 84 -11.22 3.25 -9.55
CA GLY A 84 -10.49 3.05 -10.80
C GLY A 84 -9.57 1.83 -10.73
N LEU A 85 -8.28 2.02 -10.55
CA LEU A 85 -7.34 0.92 -10.36
C LEU A 85 -7.35 0.48 -8.89
N ILE A 86 -8.29 -0.41 -8.55
CA ILE A 86 -8.45 -0.96 -7.20
C ILE A 86 -7.26 -1.83 -6.80
N GLY A 87 -6.82 -1.72 -5.53
CA GLY A 87 -5.84 -2.63 -4.94
C GLY A 87 -4.40 -2.36 -5.32
N LYS A 88 -4.03 -1.12 -5.73
CA LYS A 88 -2.67 -0.65 -5.52
C LYS A 88 -2.44 -0.50 -4.02
N LEU A 89 -1.26 -0.88 -3.55
CA LEU A 89 -0.94 -1.01 -2.13
C LEU A 89 0.25 -0.15 -1.74
N GLY A 90 0.27 0.27 -0.48
CA GLY A 90 1.41 0.91 0.16
C GLY A 90 1.29 0.84 1.68
N ILE A 91 2.39 1.14 2.37
CA ILE A 91 2.45 1.26 3.82
C ILE A 91 2.88 2.68 4.17
N ALA A 92 2.12 3.36 5.01
CA ALA A 92 2.46 4.68 5.52
C ALA A 92 3.73 4.61 6.40
N THR A 93 4.75 5.43 6.12
CA THR A 93 5.97 5.47 6.95
C THR A 93 5.90 6.51 8.07
N THR A 94 5.04 7.50 7.91
CA THR A 94 4.83 8.59 8.86
C THR A 94 3.35 8.97 8.88
N ASP A 95 2.97 9.86 9.76
CA ASP A 95 1.64 10.45 9.74
C ASP A 95 1.34 11.07 8.39
N MET A 96 0.17 10.78 7.83
CA MET A 96 -0.29 11.33 6.57
C MET A 96 -1.82 11.38 6.52
N ILE A 97 -2.35 12.13 5.58
CA ILE A 97 -3.76 12.03 5.17
C ILE A 97 -3.84 11.51 3.73
N THR A 98 -5.00 10.99 3.36
CA THR A 98 -5.25 10.49 2.01
C THR A 98 -6.51 11.11 1.42
N ASN A 99 -6.65 11.07 0.09
CA ASN A 99 -7.88 11.48 -0.55
C ASN A 99 -8.96 10.39 -0.46
N GLN A 100 -10.19 10.70 -0.88
CA GLN A 100 -11.35 9.79 -0.82
C GLN A 100 -11.28 8.58 -1.75
N GLN A 101 -10.27 8.48 -2.63
CA GLN A 101 -10.05 7.34 -3.51
C GLN A 101 -9.21 6.23 -2.83
N ILE A 102 -8.89 6.41 -1.56
CA ILE A 102 -8.07 5.51 -0.76
C ILE A 102 -8.85 5.07 0.48
N ASN A 103 -8.85 3.76 0.73
CA ASN A 103 -9.17 3.16 2.01
C ASN A 103 -7.85 2.74 2.68
N ALA A 104 -7.64 3.13 3.92
CA ALA A 104 -6.48 2.72 4.70
C ALA A 104 -6.91 1.85 5.87
N LEU A 105 -6.14 0.80 6.15
CA LEU A 105 -6.33 -0.09 7.30
C LEU A 105 -5.28 0.20 8.36
N VAL A 106 -5.70 0.76 9.48
CA VAL A 106 -4.88 0.84 10.70
C VAL A 106 -5.00 -0.51 11.40
N VAL A 107 -3.94 -1.29 11.32
CA VAL A 107 -3.90 -2.68 11.79
C VAL A 107 -3.91 -2.72 13.31
N SER A 108 -4.76 -3.57 13.90
CA SER A 108 -4.88 -3.75 15.35
C SER A 108 -3.80 -4.66 15.92
N GLU A 109 -3.59 -4.61 17.23
CA GLU A 109 -2.76 -5.56 17.96
C GLU A 109 -3.16 -7.02 17.65
N GLY A 110 -2.17 -7.90 17.59
CA GLY A 110 -2.34 -9.31 17.19
C GLY A 110 -2.22 -9.57 15.69
N PHE A 111 -2.08 -8.52 14.88
CA PHE A 111 -1.82 -8.62 13.44
C PHE A 111 -0.57 -7.84 13.05
N ASP A 112 0.18 -8.38 12.08
CA ASP A 112 1.35 -7.74 11.50
C ASP A 112 0.99 -7.00 10.22
N HIS A 113 1.18 -5.68 10.18
CA HIS A 113 0.85 -4.84 9.01
C HIS A 113 1.60 -5.23 7.74
N GLU A 114 2.84 -5.71 7.88
CA GLU A 114 3.63 -6.21 6.76
C GLU A 114 3.01 -7.48 6.16
N PHE A 115 2.60 -8.42 7.03
CA PHE A 115 1.89 -9.62 6.58
C PHE A 115 0.58 -9.26 5.89
N ILE A 116 -0.19 -8.33 6.46
CA ILE A 116 -1.48 -7.88 5.87
C ILE A 116 -1.26 -7.22 4.51
N TYR A 117 -0.18 -6.44 4.34
CA TYR A 117 0.20 -5.89 3.04
C TYR A 117 0.39 -7.01 2.00
N TYR A 118 1.20 -8.03 2.30
CA TYR A 118 1.43 -9.16 1.38
C TYR A 118 0.17 -10.02 1.16
N ALA A 119 -0.65 -10.18 2.17
CA ALA A 119 -1.93 -10.87 2.03
C ALA A 119 -2.85 -10.14 1.04
N PHE A 120 -2.89 -8.81 1.07
CA PHE A 120 -3.61 -8.00 0.08
C PHE A 120 -2.95 -8.04 -1.30
N GLU A 121 -1.63 -8.02 -1.38
CA GLU A 121 -0.90 -8.14 -2.65
C GLU A 121 -1.26 -9.43 -3.37
N ASN A 122 -1.38 -10.53 -2.63
CA ASN A 122 -1.85 -11.81 -3.17
C ASN A 122 -3.35 -11.82 -3.49
N PHE A 123 -4.18 -11.11 -2.71
CA PHE A 123 -5.64 -11.12 -2.85
C PHE A 123 -6.14 -10.26 -4.03
N PHE A 124 -5.64 -9.06 -4.21
CA PHE A 124 -6.20 -8.09 -5.15
C PHE A 124 -6.10 -8.46 -6.64
N PRO A 125 -5.09 -9.21 -7.15
CA PRO A 125 -5.09 -9.66 -8.54
C PRO A 125 -6.34 -10.45 -8.92
N GLU A 126 -6.75 -11.41 -8.10
CA GLU A 126 -7.97 -12.19 -8.32
C GLU A 126 -9.24 -11.34 -8.15
N TYR A 127 -9.27 -10.47 -7.13
CA TYR A 127 -10.39 -9.54 -6.93
C TYR A 127 -10.59 -8.65 -8.16
N ARG A 128 -9.53 -8.05 -8.69
CA ARG A 128 -9.57 -7.20 -9.90
C ARG A 128 -10.11 -7.96 -11.12
N SER A 129 -9.69 -9.20 -11.31
CA SER A 129 -10.17 -10.00 -12.45
C SER A 129 -11.70 -10.20 -12.44
N LYS A 130 -12.30 -10.25 -11.24
CA LYS A 130 -13.76 -10.41 -11.06
C LYS A 130 -14.54 -9.11 -11.25
N VAL A 131 -13.96 -7.96 -10.95
CA VAL A 131 -14.64 -6.64 -11.04
C VAL A 131 -14.31 -5.87 -12.31
N SER A 132 -13.38 -6.34 -13.14
CA SER A 132 -12.89 -5.66 -14.35
C SER A 132 -13.95 -5.43 -15.45
N MET A 133 -15.13 -6.01 -15.32
CA MET A 133 -16.25 -5.78 -16.27
C MET A 133 -17.01 -4.47 -16.01
N GLN A 134 -16.71 -3.73 -14.95
CA GLN A 134 -17.36 -2.45 -14.66
C GLN A 134 -16.61 -1.29 -15.30
N THR A 135 -17.34 -0.29 -15.81
CA THR A 135 -16.77 0.89 -16.47
C THR A 135 -15.87 1.71 -15.53
N LEU A 136 -16.22 1.79 -14.24
CA LEU A 136 -15.41 2.41 -13.19
C LEU A 136 -15.61 1.59 -11.90
N PRO A 137 -14.73 0.65 -11.60
CA PRO A 137 -14.87 -0.15 -10.39
C PRO A 137 -14.63 0.71 -9.13
N ILE A 138 -15.49 0.54 -8.14
CA ILE A 138 -15.41 1.21 -6.84
C ILE A 138 -15.48 0.13 -5.76
N LEU A 139 -14.53 0.18 -4.83
CA LEU A 139 -14.54 -0.62 -3.60
C LEU A 139 -14.88 0.31 -2.43
N SER A 140 -16.14 0.39 -2.09
CA SER A 140 -16.61 1.21 -0.96
C SER A 140 -15.97 0.77 0.36
N LYS A 141 -15.96 1.66 1.36
CA LYS A 141 -15.48 1.33 2.71
C LYS A 141 -16.17 0.08 3.26
N SER A 142 -17.50 0.02 3.16
CA SER A 142 -18.29 -1.09 3.71
C SER A 142 -18.03 -2.42 2.99
N GLU A 143 -17.71 -2.40 1.71
CA GLU A 143 -17.30 -3.60 0.97
C GLU A 143 -15.88 -4.02 1.33
N PHE A 144 -14.94 -3.05 1.44
CA PHE A 144 -13.58 -3.32 1.87
C PHE A 144 -13.55 -3.93 3.28
N GLU A 145 -14.32 -3.41 4.22
CA GLU A 145 -14.46 -3.93 5.58
C GLU A 145 -14.95 -5.40 5.63
N LYS A 146 -15.73 -5.83 4.64
CA LYS A 146 -16.28 -7.20 4.54
C LYS A 146 -15.37 -8.18 3.82
N LEU A 147 -14.32 -7.72 3.12
CA LEU A 147 -13.37 -8.61 2.46
C LEU A 147 -12.77 -9.55 3.50
N LYS A 148 -12.62 -10.81 3.13
CA LYS A 148 -12.07 -11.84 4.00
C LYS A 148 -10.71 -12.29 3.47
N ILE A 149 -9.72 -12.31 4.35
CA ILE A 149 -8.40 -12.88 4.09
C ILE A 149 -8.09 -13.96 5.12
N LYS A 150 -7.26 -14.90 4.73
CA LYS A 150 -6.74 -15.94 5.63
C LYS A 150 -5.53 -15.40 6.36
N VAL A 151 -5.52 -15.51 7.67
CA VAL A 151 -4.43 -15.01 8.52
C VAL A 151 -4.03 -16.08 9.52
N PRO A 152 -2.73 -16.41 9.64
CA PRO A 152 -2.22 -17.34 10.66
C PRO A 152 -2.04 -16.64 12.02
N VAL A 153 -1.59 -17.40 13.01
CA VAL A 153 -1.16 -16.83 14.31
C VAL A 153 0.01 -15.86 14.12
N LEU A 154 0.13 -14.88 15.01
CA LEU A 154 1.05 -13.74 14.87
C LEU A 154 2.51 -14.16 14.61
N ASP A 155 3.03 -15.15 15.33
CA ASP A 155 4.40 -15.64 15.12
C ASP A 155 4.67 -16.12 13.70
N VAL A 156 3.66 -16.69 13.04
CA VAL A 156 3.75 -17.13 11.65
C VAL A 156 3.65 -15.93 10.71
N GLN A 157 2.80 -14.95 11.01
CA GLN A 157 2.73 -13.70 10.25
C GLN A 157 4.11 -13.03 10.21
N LEU A 158 4.75 -12.83 11.37
CA LEU A 158 6.07 -12.19 11.48
C LEU A 158 7.17 -12.94 10.74
N LYS A 159 7.15 -14.27 10.75
CA LYS A 159 8.11 -15.09 9.98
C LYS A 159 7.92 -14.93 8.47
N ILE A 160 6.67 -14.94 8.01
CA ILE A 160 6.36 -14.79 6.58
C ILE A 160 6.73 -13.39 6.11
N SER A 161 6.30 -12.35 6.82
CA SER A 161 6.55 -10.96 6.44
C SER A 161 8.05 -10.64 6.43
N SER A 162 8.80 -11.08 7.43
CA SER A 162 10.25 -10.87 7.48
C SER A 162 10.98 -11.53 6.30
N HIS A 163 10.54 -12.74 5.91
CA HIS A 163 11.11 -13.46 4.78
C HIS A 163 10.81 -12.77 3.44
N LEU A 164 9.54 -12.37 3.23
CA LEU A 164 9.13 -11.63 2.03
C LEU A 164 9.81 -10.26 1.94
N ALA A 165 9.88 -9.53 3.05
CA ALA A 165 10.60 -8.25 3.10
C ALA A 165 12.10 -8.38 2.82
N ALA A 166 12.73 -9.51 3.18
CA ALA A 166 14.12 -9.79 2.80
C ALA A 166 14.25 -10.05 1.29
N MET A 167 13.26 -10.72 0.68
CA MET A 167 13.22 -10.89 -0.78
C MET A 167 13.01 -9.57 -1.51
N ASP A 168 12.10 -8.71 -1.05
CA ASP A 168 11.87 -7.38 -1.62
C ASP A 168 13.15 -6.55 -1.64
N ARG A 169 13.87 -6.49 -0.50
CA ARG A 169 15.16 -5.79 -0.42
C ARG A 169 16.19 -6.32 -1.41
N LYS A 170 16.24 -7.64 -1.62
CA LYS A 170 17.14 -8.25 -2.59
C LYS A 170 16.77 -7.88 -4.02
N ILE A 171 15.46 -7.91 -4.34
CA ILE A 171 14.95 -7.49 -5.65
C ILE A 171 15.29 -6.03 -5.91
N GLU A 172 15.03 -5.14 -4.95
CA GLU A 172 15.31 -3.71 -5.06
C GLU A 172 16.81 -3.44 -5.28
N HIS A 173 17.69 -4.10 -4.50
CA HIS A 173 19.14 -3.98 -4.65
C HIS A 173 19.60 -4.43 -6.03
N THR A 174 19.12 -5.61 -6.49
CA THR A 174 19.49 -6.13 -7.82
C THR A 174 19.00 -5.21 -8.95
N GLN A 175 17.81 -4.60 -8.79
CA GLN A 175 17.31 -3.63 -9.76
C GLN A 175 18.14 -2.34 -9.79
N GLN A 176 18.63 -1.88 -8.64
CA GLN A 176 19.54 -0.74 -8.56
C GLN A 176 20.89 -1.05 -9.24
N GLU A 177 21.47 -2.24 -9.00
CA GLU A 177 22.67 -2.69 -9.68
C GLU A 177 22.49 -2.75 -11.21
N LEU A 178 21.36 -3.32 -11.65
CA LEU A 178 21.05 -3.39 -13.08
C LEU A 178 20.96 -2.00 -13.71
N ASN A 179 20.27 -1.07 -13.05
CA ASN A 179 20.13 0.30 -13.54
C ASN A 179 21.51 1.01 -13.64
N ALA A 180 22.37 0.85 -12.63
CA ALA A 180 23.73 1.41 -12.65
C ALA A 180 24.58 0.84 -13.81
N LEU A 181 24.47 -0.46 -14.09
CA LEU A 181 25.16 -1.09 -15.22
C LEU A 181 24.61 -0.59 -16.58
N LEU A 182 23.32 -0.36 -16.69
CA LEU A 182 22.70 0.19 -17.90
C LEU A 182 23.16 1.64 -18.15
N GLU A 183 23.24 2.45 -17.10
CA GLU A 183 23.77 3.82 -17.18
C GLU A 183 25.26 3.82 -17.59
N GLN A 184 26.07 2.95 -16.98
CA GLN A 184 27.49 2.80 -17.34
C GLN A 184 27.65 2.38 -18.79
N ARG A 185 26.89 1.38 -19.25
CA ARG A 185 26.87 0.94 -20.64
C ARG A 185 26.52 2.10 -21.59
N SER A 186 25.47 2.88 -21.26
CA SER A 186 25.07 4.05 -22.06
C SER A 186 26.20 5.09 -22.13
N GLY A 187 26.88 5.37 -21.02
CA GLY A 187 28.03 6.26 -21.00
C GLY A 187 29.17 5.80 -21.89
N PHE A 188 29.53 4.51 -21.88
CA PHE A 188 30.54 3.96 -22.78
C PHE A 188 30.14 4.05 -24.24
N MET A 189 28.86 3.76 -24.57
CA MET A 189 28.37 3.89 -25.96
C MET A 189 28.50 5.34 -26.45
N GLN A 190 28.19 6.33 -25.64
CA GLN A 190 28.34 7.74 -25.99
C GLN A 190 29.82 8.14 -26.19
N GLN A 191 30.76 7.57 -25.41
CA GLN A 191 32.22 7.88 -25.53
C GLN A 191 32.87 7.21 -26.73
N LEU A 192 32.37 6.03 -27.13
CA LEU A 192 33.03 5.23 -28.18
C LEU A 192 32.49 5.50 -29.59
N PHE A 193 31.30 6.09 -29.73
CA PHE A 193 30.61 6.27 -31.00
C PHE A 193 30.23 7.74 -31.30
N ILE A 194 30.96 8.70 -30.69
CA ILE A 194 30.92 10.13 -31.07
C ILE A 194 31.96 10.42 -32.15
#